data_4c54a4400fedc6edcc6683f2b2126a42
#
_entry.id   4c54a4400fedc6edcc6683f2b2126a42
#
_cell.length_a   1.000
_cell.length_b   1.000
_cell.length_c   1.000
_cell.angle_alpha   90.00
_cell.angle_beta   90.00
_cell.angle_gamma   90.00
#
_symmetry.space_group_name_H-M   'P 1'
#
loop_
_entity.id
_entity.type
_entity.pdbx_description
1 polymer ?
#
loop_
_entity_poly.entity_id
_entity_poly.type
_entity_poly.pdbx_seq_one_letter_code
_entity_poly.pdbx_strand_id
1 'polypeptide(L)'
;MNGTPATSRPNLQLTLGSVSFAICFAAWGLIGAFAPHFREIFHLTGTETALLVGVPVLLGALLRILTGMLADRFGGRVIFSLLMIVVAVPVYLVPMATSYRTLLCVAFFLGMAGSSFAVGVGFVSRWFPPEKQGGPLGIYGLGNIGQSAAVFLGPVLAVIVGWQNIFRGMAVLLVVWGVAFFLFARNSPKTIRPSGLSAMLQLLAHERLSWVLSLFYFLTFGGFVAFSIYLPVLLKDQFALKPADAGFRTAGFVVLATLARPLGGWLSDKIGGARILQPVFLGIIPFALLMSWPAMLPFTVGALGCAFLLGIGNGAVFKLVPQYFPQEVGTVTGLVGAMGGLGGFFPPLLLGFFRDHLHTVWPGFALLALLSAVLWRTNAAVFLTRQQTAELTLLASLTRTADRIRAGVTATLFTGLLVAAIVVGSRNLQNFDPALVIYTFATIFATWGVVYHYRVWLDKPPTRVYWERGWQLFRAAGVVRGTVRLVRTAATHLAAQTFIRRRSMLRWWMHQLLFWGCILAVLITFPLVFGWISFQTLP
;
A
#
# COMPACT_ATOMS: atom_id res chain seq x y z
N MET A 1 33.60 19.97 15.18
CA MET A 1 33.88 18.68 14.53
C MET A 1 33.41 17.56 15.47
N ASN A 2 32.17 17.15 15.41
CA ASN A 2 31.67 16.02 16.19
C ASN A 2 31.51 14.86 15.23
N GLY A 3 32.47 13.94 15.30
CA GLY A 3 32.47 12.70 14.52
C GLY A 3 31.24 11.88 14.82
N THR A 4 30.40 11.68 13.83
CA THR A 4 29.38 10.63 13.84
C THR A 4 30.09 9.28 14.02
N PRO A 5 29.71 8.47 15.03
CA PRO A 5 30.34 7.18 15.21
C PRO A 5 30.15 6.33 13.94
N ALA A 6 31.23 5.80 13.43
CA ALA A 6 31.39 5.08 12.14
C ALA A 6 30.55 3.79 11.98
N THR A 7 29.49 3.58 12.75
CA THR A 7 28.69 2.33 12.77
C THR A 7 27.18 2.53 12.61
N SER A 8 26.68 3.73 12.32
CA SER A 8 25.25 3.92 12.07
C SER A 8 24.88 3.53 10.63
N ARG A 9 24.26 2.37 10.45
CA ARG A 9 23.75 1.90 9.16
C ARG A 9 22.21 1.91 9.17
N PRO A 10 21.55 3.07 8.96
CA PRO A 10 20.09 3.19 9.04
C PRO A 10 19.36 2.21 8.11
N ASN A 11 19.90 2.01 6.89
CA ASN A 11 19.32 1.09 5.91
C ASN A 11 19.39 -0.37 6.38
N LEU A 12 20.45 -0.79 7.08
CA LEU A 12 20.52 -2.12 7.67
C LEU A 12 19.43 -2.30 8.73
N GLN A 13 19.21 -1.29 9.57
CA GLN A 13 18.18 -1.36 10.62
C GLN A 13 16.78 -1.37 10.03
N LEU A 14 16.55 -0.62 8.94
CA LEU A 14 15.31 -0.68 8.16
C LEU A 14 15.08 -2.08 7.58
N THR A 15 16.10 -2.68 6.96
CA THR A 15 16.01 -4.04 6.38
C THR A 15 15.73 -5.07 7.47
N LEU A 16 16.48 -5.05 8.58
CA LEU A 16 16.26 -5.95 9.70
C LEU A 16 14.84 -5.82 10.26
N GLY A 17 14.35 -4.59 10.46
CA GLY A 17 13.00 -4.33 10.92
C GLY A 17 11.94 -4.82 9.94
N SER A 18 12.11 -4.55 8.65
CA SER A 18 11.15 -4.95 7.60
C SER A 18 11.05 -6.47 7.45
N VAL A 19 12.20 -7.18 7.48
CA VAL A 19 12.22 -8.64 7.43
C VAL A 19 11.60 -9.24 8.69
N SER A 20 11.90 -8.70 9.87
CA SER A 20 11.26 -9.15 11.12
C SER A 20 9.75 -8.99 11.10
N PHE A 21 9.27 -7.87 10.56
CA PHE A 21 7.84 -7.63 10.36
C PHE A 21 7.24 -8.64 9.38
N ALA A 22 7.91 -8.92 8.26
CA ALA A 22 7.45 -9.90 7.28
C ALA A 22 7.37 -11.32 7.87
N ILE A 23 8.35 -11.75 8.66
CA ILE A 23 8.34 -13.06 9.33
C ILE A 23 7.19 -13.15 10.35
N CYS A 24 6.99 -12.12 11.18
CA CYS A 24 5.87 -12.08 12.13
C CYS A 24 4.52 -12.14 11.41
N PHE A 25 4.36 -11.39 10.30
CA PHE A 25 3.12 -11.39 9.53
C PHE A 25 2.93 -12.68 8.73
N ALA A 26 4.01 -13.34 8.32
CA ALA A 26 3.92 -14.69 7.76
C ALA A 26 3.39 -15.68 8.80
N ALA A 27 3.94 -15.68 10.01
CA ALA A 27 3.44 -16.52 11.10
C ALA A 27 1.96 -16.25 11.40
N TRP A 28 1.58 -14.96 11.45
CA TRP A 28 0.18 -14.55 11.65
C TRP A 28 -0.75 -15.03 10.54
N GLY A 29 -0.30 -14.99 9.29
CA GLY A 29 -1.06 -15.40 8.11
C GLY A 29 -1.31 -16.91 8.01
N LEU A 30 -0.52 -17.75 8.68
CA LEU A 30 -0.64 -19.21 8.58
C LEU A 30 -2.00 -19.74 9.06
N ILE A 31 -2.60 -19.15 10.08
CA ILE A 31 -3.94 -19.59 10.54
C ILE A 31 -4.97 -19.41 9.42
N GLY A 32 -4.96 -18.26 8.74
CA GLY A 32 -5.84 -18.02 7.59
C GLY A 32 -5.52 -18.91 6.39
N ALA A 33 -4.23 -19.15 6.13
CA ALA A 33 -3.77 -20.01 5.03
C ALA A 33 -4.26 -21.46 5.19
N PHE A 34 -4.26 -21.97 6.41
CA PHE A 34 -4.69 -23.33 6.74
C PHE A 34 -6.13 -23.45 7.28
N ALA A 35 -6.89 -22.36 7.26
CA ALA A 35 -8.29 -22.38 7.73
C ALA A 35 -9.17 -23.42 7.00
N PRO A 36 -9.08 -23.61 5.66
CA PRO A 36 -9.82 -24.68 4.99
C PRO A 36 -9.43 -26.08 5.51
N HIS A 37 -8.15 -26.32 5.74
CA HIS A 37 -7.63 -27.58 6.26
C HIS A 37 -8.09 -27.85 7.69
N PHE A 38 -8.08 -26.84 8.57
CA PHE A 38 -8.62 -26.96 9.93
C PHE A 38 -10.13 -27.18 9.92
N ARG A 39 -10.85 -26.59 8.97
CA ARG A 39 -12.28 -26.82 8.79
C ARG A 39 -12.59 -28.30 8.51
N GLU A 40 -11.78 -28.94 7.69
CA GLU A 40 -11.93 -30.37 7.38
C GLU A 40 -11.59 -31.27 8.58
N ILE A 41 -10.45 -31.02 9.24
CA ILE A 41 -9.97 -31.85 10.37
C ILE A 41 -10.92 -31.77 11.58
N PHE A 42 -11.40 -30.58 11.90
CA PHE A 42 -12.23 -30.34 13.09
C PHE A 42 -13.71 -30.22 12.79
N HIS A 43 -14.15 -30.49 11.53
CA HIS A 43 -15.53 -30.37 11.05
C HIS A 43 -16.20 -29.05 11.40
N LEU A 44 -15.44 -27.90 11.20
CA LEU A 44 -15.89 -26.59 11.60
C LEU A 44 -17.00 -26.06 10.70
N THR A 45 -17.96 -25.40 11.30
CA THR A 45 -18.96 -24.58 10.62
C THR A 45 -18.29 -23.35 9.97
N GLY A 46 -19.00 -22.66 9.09
CA GLY A 46 -18.52 -21.40 8.50
C GLY A 46 -18.22 -20.34 9.55
N THR A 47 -19.08 -20.23 10.57
CA THR A 47 -18.92 -19.28 11.68
C THR A 47 -17.70 -19.61 12.55
N GLU A 48 -17.48 -20.88 12.88
CA GLU A 48 -16.31 -21.31 13.65
C GLU A 48 -15.01 -21.09 12.88
N THR A 49 -15.01 -21.33 11.56
CA THR A 49 -13.87 -21.03 10.70
C THR A 49 -13.58 -19.53 10.66
N ALA A 50 -14.59 -18.69 10.52
CA ALA A 50 -14.45 -17.24 10.54
C ALA A 50 -13.92 -16.74 11.88
N LEU A 51 -14.40 -17.32 13.00
CA LEU A 51 -13.91 -17.00 14.33
C LEU A 51 -12.45 -17.40 14.50
N LEU A 52 -12.05 -18.58 14.02
CA LEU A 52 -10.66 -19.05 14.06
C LEU A 52 -9.71 -18.09 13.36
N VAL A 53 -10.09 -17.55 12.20
CA VAL A 53 -9.29 -16.59 11.45
C VAL A 53 -9.33 -15.19 12.08
N GLY A 54 -10.47 -14.81 12.67
CA GLY A 54 -10.66 -13.49 13.26
C GLY A 54 -10.00 -13.29 14.63
N VAL A 55 -9.97 -14.32 15.46
CA VAL A 55 -9.46 -14.24 16.84
C VAL A 55 -8.00 -13.77 16.93
N PRO A 56 -7.05 -14.20 16.08
CA PRO A 56 -5.70 -13.66 16.09
C PRO A 56 -5.64 -12.15 15.84
N VAL A 57 -6.56 -11.60 15.03
CA VAL A 57 -6.63 -10.16 14.74
C VAL A 57 -6.91 -9.37 16.00
N LEU A 58 -7.79 -9.88 16.86
CA LEU A 58 -8.21 -9.19 18.07
C LEU A 58 -7.04 -8.99 19.05
N LEU A 59 -6.33 -10.07 19.40
CA LEU A 59 -5.18 -9.94 20.31
C LEU A 59 -4.06 -9.14 19.65
N GLY A 60 -3.81 -9.36 18.36
CA GLY A 60 -2.82 -8.60 17.61
C GLY A 60 -3.10 -7.09 17.60
N ALA A 61 -4.37 -6.68 17.51
CA ALA A 61 -4.76 -5.29 17.58
C ALA A 61 -4.55 -4.71 18.99
N LEU A 62 -5.05 -5.37 20.01
CA LEU A 62 -4.98 -4.88 21.39
C LEU A 62 -3.54 -4.81 21.91
N LEU A 63 -2.73 -5.81 21.65
CA LEU A 63 -1.34 -5.85 22.09
C LEU A 63 -0.45 -4.82 21.39
N ARG A 64 -0.83 -4.24 20.26
CA ARG A 64 -0.07 -3.14 19.63
C ARG A 64 0.13 -1.96 20.56
N ILE A 65 -0.85 -1.67 21.40
CA ILE A 65 -0.75 -0.59 22.40
C ILE A 65 0.35 -0.92 23.41
N LEU A 66 0.27 -2.09 24.03
CA LEU A 66 1.24 -2.51 25.05
C LEU A 66 2.65 -2.65 24.46
N THR A 67 2.80 -3.35 23.33
CA THR A 67 4.12 -3.56 22.71
C THR A 67 4.73 -2.27 22.19
N GLY A 68 3.91 -1.31 21.71
CA GLY A 68 4.35 0.03 21.35
C GLY A 68 4.91 0.80 22.56
N MET A 69 4.19 0.81 23.69
CA MET A 69 4.64 1.41 24.94
C MET A 69 5.94 0.77 25.46
N LEU A 70 6.02 -0.56 25.44
CA LEU A 70 7.22 -1.29 25.85
C LEU A 70 8.40 -0.99 24.92
N ALA A 71 8.18 -0.87 23.61
CA ALA A 71 9.22 -0.53 22.65
C ALA A 71 9.76 0.90 22.85
N ASP A 72 8.90 1.85 23.21
CA ASP A 72 9.34 3.20 23.56
C ASP A 72 10.17 3.22 24.84
N ARG A 73 9.82 2.40 25.83
CA ARG A 73 10.47 2.36 27.13
C ARG A 73 11.77 1.56 27.14
N PHE A 74 11.76 0.35 26.57
CA PHE A 74 12.88 -0.60 26.65
C PHE A 74 13.69 -0.68 25.35
N GLY A 75 13.25 0.00 24.30
CA GLY A 75 13.86 0.00 22.97
C GLY A 75 13.35 -1.12 22.06
N GLY A 76 13.24 -0.79 20.79
CA GLY A 76 12.68 -1.69 19.78
C GLY A 76 13.50 -2.97 19.57
N ARG A 77 14.83 -2.92 19.75
CA ARG A 77 15.72 -4.09 19.63
C ARG A 77 15.28 -5.22 20.57
N VAL A 78 15.11 -4.93 21.84
CA VAL A 78 14.76 -5.94 22.87
C VAL A 78 13.33 -6.44 22.66
N ILE A 79 12.39 -5.51 22.51
CA ILE A 79 10.96 -5.86 22.44
C ILE A 79 10.63 -6.63 21.18
N PHE A 80 11.23 -6.28 20.02
CA PHE A 80 10.99 -7.01 18.78
C PHE A 80 11.54 -8.43 18.83
N SER A 81 12.78 -8.60 19.36
CA SER A 81 13.38 -9.93 19.55
C SER A 81 12.56 -10.79 20.50
N LEU A 82 12.18 -10.23 21.65
CA LEU A 82 11.36 -10.94 22.64
C LEU A 82 10.01 -11.34 22.06
N LEU A 83 9.35 -10.44 21.33
CA LEU A 83 8.07 -10.71 20.69
C LEU A 83 8.16 -11.91 19.72
N MET A 84 9.20 -11.96 18.88
CA MET A 84 9.40 -13.07 17.92
C MET A 84 9.60 -14.40 18.66
N ILE A 85 10.40 -14.42 19.73
CA ILE A 85 10.65 -15.63 20.53
C ILE A 85 9.38 -16.09 21.25
N VAL A 86 8.63 -15.15 21.85
CA VAL A 86 7.37 -15.48 22.53
C VAL A 86 6.31 -15.99 21.56
N VAL A 87 6.20 -15.38 20.38
CA VAL A 87 5.25 -15.82 19.33
C VAL A 87 5.59 -17.20 18.78
N ALA A 88 6.86 -17.59 18.78
CA ALA A 88 7.26 -18.93 18.34
C ALA A 88 6.58 -20.05 19.15
N VAL A 89 6.27 -19.81 20.42
CA VAL A 89 5.60 -20.81 21.29
C VAL A 89 4.20 -21.16 20.77
N PRO A 90 3.24 -20.24 20.63
CA PRO A 90 1.93 -20.60 20.09
C PRO A 90 2.01 -21.11 18.65
N VAL A 91 2.93 -20.60 17.81
CA VAL A 91 3.13 -21.13 16.44
C VAL A 91 3.52 -22.61 16.48
N TYR A 92 4.44 -23.00 17.36
CA TYR A 92 4.87 -24.39 17.54
C TYR A 92 3.76 -25.28 18.09
N LEU A 93 2.85 -24.74 18.91
CA LEU A 93 1.75 -25.48 19.54
C LEU A 93 0.56 -25.73 18.60
N VAL A 94 0.42 -25.01 17.49
CA VAL A 94 -0.71 -25.21 16.55
C VAL A 94 -0.85 -26.67 16.11
N PRO A 95 0.20 -27.39 15.67
CA PRO A 95 0.10 -28.80 15.30
C PRO A 95 -0.24 -29.76 16.45
N MET A 96 -0.16 -29.31 17.68
CA MET A 96 -0.48 -30.11 18.89
C MET A 96 -1.94 -29.94 19.33
N ALA A 97 -2.69 -29.03 18.69
CA ALA A 97 -4.08 -28.82 19.03
C ALA A 97 -4.92 -30.05 18.64
N THR A 98 -5.56 -30.66 19.64
CA THR A 98 -6.41 -31.86 19.47
C THR A 98 -7.91 -31.54 19.37
N SER A 99 -8.28 -30.29 19.62
CA SER A 99 -9.67 -29.82 19.55
C SER A 99 -9.75 -28.40 19.01
N TYR A 100 -10.93 -28.05 18.51
CA TYR A 100 -11.20 -26.67 18.04
C TYR A 100 -10.94 -25.63 19.15
N ARG A 101 -11.35 -25.90 20.40
CA ARG A 101 -11.14 -24.97 21.52
C ARG A 101 -9.65 -24.73 21.78
N THR A 102 -8.84 -25.79 21.76
CA THR A 102 -7.39 -25.69 21.93
C THR A 102 -6.76 -24.92 20.77
N LEU A 103 -7.17 -25.21 19.53
CA LEU A 103 -6.71 -24.50 18.35
C LEU A 103 -7.06 -23.00 18.42
N LEU A 104 -8.28 -22.66 18.82
CA LEU A 104 -8.75 -21.29 18.97
C LEU A 104 -7.93 -20.52 20.03
N CYS A 105 -7.64 -21.18 21.16
CA CYS A 105 -6.81 -20.61 22.23
C CYS A 105 -5.37 -20.34 21.72
N VAL A 106 -4.77 -21.31 21.05
CA VAL A 106 -3.41 -21.16 20.50
C VAL A 106 -3.37 -20.09 19.41
N ALA A 107 -4.38 -20.06 18.52
CA ALA A 107 -4.53 -19.04 17.50
C ALA A 107 -4.70 -17.63 18.08
N PHE A 108 -5.42 -17.48 19.20
CA PHE A 108 -5.53 -16.22 19.93
C PHE A 108 -4.14 -15.70 20.34
N PHE A 109 -3.32 -16.54 20.98
CA PHE A 109 -1.97 -16.13 21.39
C PHE A 109 -1.01 -15.92 20.22
N LEU A 110 -1.16 -16.69 19.12
CA LEU A 110 -0.41 -16.46 17.90
C LEU A 110 -0.69 -15.04 17.34
N GLY A 111 -1.88 -14.50 17.59
CA GLY A 111 -2.24 -13.13 17.26
C GLY A 111 -1.26 -12.07 17.75
N MET A 112 -0.45 -12.34 18.81
CA MET A 112 0.61 -11.45 19.26
C MET A 112 1.57 -11.02 18.14
N ALA A 113 1.79 -11.86 17.13
CA ALA A 113 2.62 -11.54 15.97
C ALA A 113 2.14 -10.27 15.26
N GLY A 114 0.83 -10.01 15.23
CA GLY A 114 0.25 -8.81 14.64
C GLY A 114 0.63 -7.51 15.35
N SER A 115 1.13 -7.57 16.58
CA SER A 115 1.60 -6.39 17.33
C SER A 115 3.00 -5.93 16.92
N SER A 116 3.76 -6.75 16.18
CA SER A 116 5.11 -6.44 15.67
C SER A 116 5.18 -5.13 14.88
N PHE A 117 4.09 -4.76 14.24
CA PHE A 117 4.00 -3.52 13.46
C PHE A 117 4.29 -2.27 14.32
N ALA A 118 3.71 -2.16 15.51
CA ALA A 118 3.90 -0.99 16.37
C ALA A 118 5.35 -0.88 16.89
N VAL A 119 5.94 -2.02 17.23
CA VAL A 119 7.34 -2.09 17.68
C VAL A 119 8.29 -1.60 16.58
N GLY A 120 8.10 -2.07 15.37
CA GLY A 120 9.01 -1.75 14.28
C GLY A 120 8.85 -0.32 13.74
N VAL A 121 7.64 0.26 13.77
CA VAL A 121 7.47 1.68 13.44
C VAL A 121 8.26 2.55 14.41
N GLY A 122 8.15 2.29 15.71
CA GLY A 122 8.95 2.98 16.74
C GLY A 122 10.46 2.77 16.58
N PHE A 123 10.88 1.56 16.20
CA PHE A 123 12.27 1.22 15.97
C PHE A 123 12.85 1.91 14.73
N VAL A 124 12.17 1.80 13.58
CA VAL A 124 12.66 2.31 12.28
C VAL A 124 12.65 3.83 12.25
N SER A 125 11.57 4.48 12.70
CA SER A 125 11.42 5.94 12.62
C SER A 125 12.58 6.70 13.27
N ARG A 126 13.14 6.17 14.37
CA ARG A 126 14.22 6.80 15.14
C ARG A 126 15.58 6.81 14.41
N TRP A 127 15.74 6.01 13.35
CA TRP A 127 16.97 5.97 12.55
C TRP A 127 17.02 7.04 11.45
N PHE A 128 15.87 7.65 11.11
CA PHE A 128 15.76 8.62 10.05
C PHE A 128 15.38 10.01 10.58
N PRO A 129 15.83 11.10 9.95
CA PRO A 129 15.43 12.44 10.32
C PRO A 129 13.92 12.65 10.05
N PRO A 130 13.23 13.50 10.83
CA PRO A 130 11.77 13.69 10.72
C PRO A 130 11.28 13.97 9.30
N GLU A 131 12.07 14.69 8.49
CA GLU A 131 11.71 15.08 7.13
C GLU A 131 11.72 13.89 6.16
N LYS A 132 12.46 12.81 6.49
CA LYS A 132 12.69 11.64 5.62
C LYS A 132 12.21 10.33 6.25
N GLN A 133 11.23 10.35 7.13
CA GLN A 133 10.71 9.14 7.79
C GLN A 133 9.63 8.40 6.98
N GLY A 134 8.90 9.11 6.13
CA GLY A 134 7.77 8.55 5.41
C GLY A 134 8.17 7.44 4.43
N GLY A 135 9.23 7.66 3.63
CA GLY A 135 9.76 6.64 2.73
C GLY A 135 10.18 5.36 3.44
N PRO A 136 11.08 5.41 4.43
CA PRO A 136 11.47 4.26 5.24
C PRO A 136 10.31 3.55 5.95
N LEU A 137 9.34 4.28 6.51
CA LEU A 137 8.16 3.67 7.13
C LEU A 137 7.23 3.02 6.09
N GLY A 138 7.16 3.58 4.89
CA GLY A 138 6.47 2.96 3.76
C GLY A 138 7.13 1.63 3.36
N ILE A 139 8.47 1.59 3.27
CA ILE A 139 9.26 0.38 3.00
C ILE A 139 9.06 -0.64 4.12
N TYR A 140 9.14 -0.21 5.39
CA TYR A 140 8.82 -1.08 6.52
C TYR A 140 7.44 -1.72 6.39
N GLY A 141 6.46 -0.95 5.93
CA GLY A 141 5.09 -1.41 5.66
C GLY A 141 4.97 -2.51 4.60
N LEU A 142 5.97 -2.70 3.72
CA LEU A 142 6.03 -3.83 2.79
C LEU A 142 6.12 -5.18 3.51
N GLY A 143 6.48 -5.21 4.79
CA GLY A 143 6.47 -6.43 5.60
C GLY A 143 5.09 -7.12 5.67
N ASN A 144 3.98 -6.43 5.36
CA ASN A 144 2.67 -7.06 5.17
C ASN A 144 2.69 -8.17 4.10
N ILE A 145 3.63 -8.14 3.15
CA ILE A 145 3.84 -9.19 2.15
C ILE A 145 4.05 -10.56 2.81
N GLY A 146 4.58 -10.61 4.03
CA GLY A 146 4.75 -11.86 4.78
C GLY A 146 3.45 -12.64 4.94
N GLN A 147 2.35 -11.96 5.24
CA GLN A 147 1.02 -12.60 5.33
C GLN A 147 0.61 -13.20 3.97
N SER A 148 0.75 -12.43 2.90
CA SER A 148 0.43 -12.90 1.55
C SER A 148 1.29 -14.09 1.13
N ALA A 149 2.59 -14.04 1.46
CA ALA A 149 3.52 -15.13 1.20
C ALA A 149 3.10 -16.42 1.97
N ALA A 150 2.70 -16.30 3.22
CA ALA A 150 2.22 -17.45 4.01
C ALA A 150 0.94 -18.05 3.43
N VAL A 151 -0.01 -17.22 3.02
CA VAL A 151 -1.27 -17.67 2.41
C VAL A 151 -1.02 -18.38 1.07
N PHE A 152 -0.06 -17.90 0.29
CA PHE A 152 0.23 -18.46 -1.03
C PHE A 152 1.16 -19.68 -0.95
N LEU A 153 2.28 -19.54 -0.23
CA LEU A 153 3.30 -20.59 -0.15
C LEU A 153 3.01 -21.66 0.89
N GLY A 154 2.29 -21.32 1.97
CA GLY A 154 2.00 -22.25 3.06
C GLY A 154 1.34 -23.55 2.59
N PRO A 155 0.17 -23.50 1.91
CA PRO A 155 -0.48 -24.70 1.39
C PRO A 155 0.37 -25.45 0.36
N VAL A 156 1.10 -24.75 -0.52
CA VAL A 156 1.97 -25.38 -1.54
C VAL A 156 3.11 -26.16 -0.87
N LEU A 157 3.80 -25.55 0.06
CA LEU A 157 4.89 -26.18 0.81
C LEU A 157 4.37 -27.34 1.69
N ALA A 158 3.14 -27.22 2.19
CA ALA A 158 2.53 -28.28 3.02
C ALA A 158 2.33 -29.60 2.27
N VAL A 159 2.17 -29.56 0.94
CA VAL A 159 2.10 -30.76 0.11
C VAL A 159 3.44 -31.53 0.15
N ILE A 160 4.56 -30.81 0.29
CA ILE A 160 5.91 -31.39 0.25
C ILE A 160 6.34 -31.85 1.65
N VAL A 161 6.17 -30.98 2.66
CA VAL A 161 6.76 -31.23 3.99
C VAL A 161 5.72 -31.52 5.08
N GLY A 162 4.43 -31.45 4.75
CA GLY A 162 3.33 -31.56 5.72
C GLY A 162 3.03 -30.23 6.42
N TRP A 163 1.76 -29.96 6.70
CA TRP A 163 1.31 -28.71 7.31
C TRP A 163 1.89 -28.50 8.72
N GLN A 164 2.06 -29.57 9.51
CA GLN A 164 2.63 -29.49 10.86
C GLN A 164 4.06 -28.95 10.82
N ASN A 165 4.85 -29.38 9.84
CA ASN A 165 6.24 -28.97 9.70
C ASN A 165 6.37 -27.53 9.21
N ILE A 166 5.35 -26.98 8.51
CA ILE A 166 5.29 -25.54 8.19
C ILE A 166 5.22 -24.71 9.48
N PHE A 167 4.34 -25.06 10.42
CA PHE A 167 4.25 -24.36 11.71
C PHE A 167 5.50 -24.53 12.55
N ARG A 168 6.06 -25.74 12.64
CA ARG A 168 7.31 -26.01 13.37
C ARG A 168 8.47 -25.23 12.75
N GLY A 169 8.62 -25.25 11.42
CA GLY A 169 9.65 -24.52 10.72
C GLY A 169 9.51 -22.99 10.90
N MET A 170 8.28 -22.47 10.90
CA MET A 170 8.03 -21.06 11.17
C MET A 170 8.39 -20.69 12.62
N ALA A 171 8.10 -21.54 13.59
CA ALA A 171 8.50 -21.33 14.98
C ALA A 171 10.03 -21.29 15.14
N VAL A 172 10.75 -22.22 14.51
CA VAL A 172 12.22 -22.22 14.47
C VAL A 172 12.75 -20.94 13.81
N LEU A 173 12.18 -20.54 12.66
CA LEU A 173 12.56 -19.31 11.98
C LEU A 173 12.37 -18.08 12.86
N LEU A 174 11.27 -17.98 13.60
CA LEU A 174 11.00 -16.88 14.56
C LEU A 174 12.05 -16.83 15.66
N VAL A 175 12.45 -17.96 16.24
CA VAL A 175 13.49 -18.01 17.26
C VAL A 175 14.85 -17.62 16.69
N VAL A 176 15.26 -18.26 15.59
CA VAL A 176 16.57 -18.01 14.96
C VAL A 176 16.68 -16.55 14.52
N TRP A 177 15.63 -16.04 13.85
CA TRP A 177 15.63 -14.65 13.42
C TRP A 177 15.51 -13.68 14.59
N GLY A 178 14.76 -14.02 15.64
CA GLY A 178 14.66 -13.23 16.86
C GLY A 178 16.02 -13.06 17.57
N VAL A 179 16.80 -14.14 17.64
CA VAL A 179 18.18 -14.10 18.15
C VAL A 179 19.09 -13.30 17.21
N ALA A 180 19.01 -13.55 15.90
CA ALA A 180 19.79 -12.80 14.92
C ALA A 180 19.48 -11.29 14.98
N PHE A 181 18.19 -10.93 15.05
CA PHE A 181 17.78 -9.54 15.21
C PHE A 181 18.35 -8.93 16.50
N PHE A 182 18.31 -9.66 17.62
CA PHE A 182 18.92 -9.19 18.89
C PHE A 182 20.42 -8.95 18.73
N LEU A 183 21.16 -9.76 18.01
CA LEU A 183 22.61 -9.63 17.83
C LEU A 183 22.97 -8.48 16.89
N PHE A 184 22.28 -8.35 15.76
CA PHE A 184 22.64 -7.41 14.68
C PHE A 184 21.91 -6.07 14.73
N ALA A 185 20.69 -6.03 15.27
CA ALA A 185 19.96 -4.78 15.40
C ALA A 185 20.55 -3.88 16.49
N ARG A 186 20.42 -2.59 16.33
CA ARG A 186 20.85 -1.57 17.29
C ARG A 186 19.70 -0.59 17.52
N ASN A 187 19.56 -0.11 18.74
CA ASN A 187 18.70 1.03 19.01
C ASN A 187 19.36 2.30 18.48
N SER A 188 18.55 3.26 18.01
CA SER A 188 19.07 4.56 17.57
C SER A 188 19.80 5.26 18.72
N PRO A 189 20.94 5.93 18.45
CA PRO A 189 21.68 6.67 19.49
C PRO A 189 20.94 7.93 19.98
N LYS A 190 19.84 8.31 19.34
CA LYS A 190 18.99 9.41 19.81
C LYS A 190 18.33 9.00 21.12
N THR A 191 18.88 9.48 22.23
CA THR A 191 18.35 9.28 23.58
C THR A 191 17.08 10.13 23.74
N ILE A 192 15.94 9.48 23.61
CA ILE A 192 14.65 10.04 24.02
C ILE A 192 14.44 9.53 25.45
N ARG A 193 14.18 10.43 26.39
CA ARG A 193 13.80 10.03 27.75
C ARG A 193 12.42 9.37 27.66
N PRO A 194 12.28 8.10 28.02
CA PRO A 194 10.99 7.43 27.95
C PRO A 194 10.03 8.06 28.96
N SER A 195 8.84 8.40 28.51
CA SER A 195 7.75 8.82 29.39
C SER A 195 7.36 7.67 30.34
N GLY A 196 6.89 7.99 31.53
CA GLY A 196 6.34 6.98 32.44
C GLY A 196 5.09 6.32 31.85
N LEU A 197 4.83 5.06 32.23
CA LEU A 197 3.65 4.33 31.75
C LEU A 197 2.33 5.07 31.99
N SER A 198 2.19 5.75 33.14
CA SER A 198 1.00 6.58 33.41
C SER A 198 0.86 7.76 32.48
N ALA A 199 1.96 8.43 32.13
CA ALA A 199 1.96 9.54 31.18
C ALA A 199 1.59 9.06 29.76
N MET A 200 2.10 7.89 29.33
CA MET A 200 1.72 7.27 28.06
C MET A 200 0.22 6.93 27.99
N LEU A 201 -0.34 6.37 29.08
CA LEU A 201 -1.78 6.08 29.15
C LEU A 201 -2.62 7.37 29.15
N GLN A 202 -2.18 8.40 29.86
CA GLN A 202 -2.84 9.72 29.84
C GLN A 202 -2.82 10.35 28.44
N LEU A 203 -1.68 10.25 27.73
CA LEU A 203 -1.58 10.70 26.35
C LEU A 203 -2.60 9.97 25.45
N LEU A 204 -2.69 8.65 25.54
CA LEU A 204 -3.64 7.87 24.75
C LEU A 204 -5.11 8.23 25.11
N ALA A 205 -5.39 8.55 26.36
CA ALA A 205 -6.74 8.88 26.80
C ALA A 205 -7.18 10.30 26.40
N HIS A 206 -6.30 11.29 26.46
CA HIS A 206 -6.68 12.72 26.38
C HIS A 206 -6.19 13.42 25.11
N GLU A 207 -5.18 12.86 24.38
CA GLU A 207 -4.64 13.52 23.20
C GLU A 207 -5.55 13.31 21.98
N ARG A 208 -6.30 14.33 21.61
CA ARG A 208 -7.28 14.29 20.49
C ARG A 208 -6.64 13.92 19.16
N LEU A 209 -5.41 14.37 18.92
CA LEU A 209 -4.71 14.13 17.66
C LEU A 209 -4.39 12.64 17.44
N SER A 210 -4.08 11.89 18.50
CA SER A 210 -3.85 10.45 18.43
C SER A 210 -5.11 9.70 17.96
N TRP A 211 -6.30 10.13 18.38
CA TRP A 211 -7.58 9.57 17.95
C TRP A 211 -7.93 9.93 16.52
N VAL A 212 -7.62 11.16 16.08
CA VAL A 212 -7.81 11.55 14.67
C VAL A 212 -6.95 10.68 13.75
N LEU A 213 -5.66 10.48 14.08
CA LEU A 213 -4.78 9.58 13.33
C LEU A 213 -5.27 8.12 13.38
N SER A 214 -5.83 7.70 14.50
CA SER A 214 -6.45 6.40 14.67
C SER A 214 -7.64 6.18 13.73
N LEU A 215 -8.51 7.18 13.60
CA LEU A 215 -9.64 7.15 12.65
C LEU A 215 -9.15 7.15 11.19
N PHE A 216 -8.09 7.88 10.88
CA PHE A 216 -7.49 7.84 9.55
C PHE A 216 -6.98 6.44 9.20
N TYR A 217 -6.32 5.78 10.16
CA TYR A 217 -5.81 4.45 9.96
C TYR A 217 -6.90 3.37 10.03
N PHE A 218 -7.95 3.61 10.81
CA PHE A 218 -9.16 2.77 10.80
C PHE A 218 -9.74 2.65 9.38
N LEU A 219 -9.81 3.75 8.63
CA LEU A 219 -10.27 3.71 7.25
C LEU A 219 -9.19 3.15 6.31
N THR A 220 -7.96 3.65 6.36
CA THR A 220 -6.94 3.30 5.35
C THR A 220 -6.44 1.87 5.51
N PHE A 221 -6.03 1.46 6.70
CA PHE A 221 -5.57 0.09 6.96
C PHE A 221 -6.74 -0.86 7.21
N GLY A 222 -7.74 -0.41 7.96
CA GLY A 222 -8.93 -1.20 8.20
C GLY A 222 -9.66 -1.54 6.90
N GLY A 223 -9.83 -0.58 6.01
CA GLY A 223 -10.37 -0.82 4.67
C GLY A 223 -9.53 -1.82 3.86
N PHE A 224 -8.20 -1.67 3.87
CA PHE A 224 -7.29 -2.62 3.24
C PHE A 224 -7.49 -4.05 3.78
N VAL A 225 -7.52 -4.22 5.10
CA VAL A 225 -7.70 -5.55 5.74
C VAL A 225 -9.09 -6.10 5.47
N ALA A 226 -10.13 -5.28 5.61
CA ALA A 226 -11.51 -5.68 5.35
C ALA A 226 -11.70 -6.22 3.92
N PHE A 227 -11.17 -5.49 2.92
CA PHE A 227 -11.23 -5.96 1.53
C PHE A 227 -10.39 -7.20 1.30
N SER A 228 -9.18 -7.31 1.87
CA SER A 228 -8.35 -8.50 1.70
C SER A 228 -9.01 -9.78 2.24
N ILE A 229 -9.87 -9.66 3.24
CA ILE A 229 -10.59 -10.80 3.84
C ILE A 229 -11.92 -11.07 3.13
N TYR A 230 -12.69 -10.04 2.84
CA TYR A 230 -14.08 -10.19 2.38
C TYR A 230 -14.25 -10.17 0.87
N LEU A 231 -13.31 -9.57 0.13
CA LEU A 231 -13.40 -9.45 -1.33
C LEU A 231 -13.55 -10.81 -2.05
N PRO A 232 -12.85 -11.92 -1.66
CA PRO A 232 -13.06 -13.21 -2.29
C PRO A 232 -14.50 -13.71 -2.15
N VAL A 233 -15.09 -13.54 -0.97
CA VAL A 233 -16.48 -13.93 -0.69
C VAL A 233 -17.43 -13.11 -1.55
N LEU A 234 -17.24 -11.80 -1.56
CA LEU A 234 -18.08 -10.86 -2.32
C LEU A 234 -18.02 -11.15 -3.82
N LEU A 235 -16.82 -11.38 -4.37
CA LEU A 235 -16.64 -11.69 -5.80
C LEU A 235 -17.31 -13.01 -6.19
N LYS A 236 -17.21 -14.03 -5.33
CA LYS A 236 -17.90 -15.30 -5.54
C LYS A 236 -19.42 -15.12 -5.53
N ASP A 237 -19.92 -14.43 -4.53
CA ASP A 237 -21.37 -14.38 -4.27
C ASP A 237 -22.10 -13.40 -5.18
N GLN A 238 -21.50 -12.26 -5.50
CA GLN A 238 -22.13 -11.21 -6.33
C GLN A 238 -21.92 -11.45 -7.83
N PHE A 239 -20.78 -12.03 -8.21
CA PHE A 239 -20.39 -12.19 -9.61
C PHE A 239 -20.22 -13.65 -10.04
N ALA A 240 -20.58 -14.60 -9.17
CA ALA A 240 -20.52 -16.04 -9.44
C ALA A 240 -19.12 -16.53 -9.91
N LEU A 241 -18.04 -15.86 -9.45
CA LEU A 241 -16.69 -16.24 -9.83
C LEU A 241 -16.28 -17.56 -9.17
N LYS A 242 -15.45 -18.32 -9.87
CA LYS A 242 -14.77 -19.48 -9.28
C LYS A 242 -13.87 -19.03 -8.11
N PRO A 243 -13.74 -19.84 -7.04
CA PRO A 243 -12.92 -19.47 -5.87
C PRO A 243 -11.49 -19.07 -6.21
N ALA A 244 -10.86 -19.75 -7.17
CA ALA A 244 -9.50 -19.45 -7.62
C ALA A 244 -9.40 -18.07 -8.29
N ASP A 245 -10.35 -17.69 -9.14
CA ASP A 245 -10.40 -16.40 -9.82
C ASP A 245 -10.67 -15.25 -8.81
N ALA A 246 -11.62 -15.46 -7.90
CA ALA A 246 -11.88 -14.51 -6.82
C ALA A 246 -10.65 -14.29 -5.92
N GLY A 247 -9.92 -15.36 -5.60
CA GLY A 247 -8.67 -15.30 -4.86
C GLY A 247 -7.58 -14.54 -5.62
N PHE A 248 -7.40 -14.81 -6.91
CA PHE A 248 -6.42 -14.13 -7.76
C PHE A 248 -6.69 -12.60 -7.86
N ARG A 249 -7.94 -12.19 -8.06
CA ARG A 249 -8.33 -10.77 -8.12
C ARG A 249 -8.11 -10.07 -6.77
N THR A 250 -8.40 -10.78 -5.67
CA THR A 250 -8.10 -10.27 -4.33
C THR A 250 -6.60 -10.12 -4.10
N ALA A 251 -5.79 -11.07 -4.57
CA ALA A 251 -4.33 -10.93 -4.49
C ALA A 251 -3.84 -9.68 -5.25
N GLY A 252 -4.40 -9.39 -6.41
CA GLY A 252 -4.13 -8.15 -7.16
C GLY A 252 -4.44 -6.89 -6.35
N PHE A 253 -5.58 -6.85 -5.66
CA PHE A 253 -5.94 -5.77 -4.74
C PHE A 253 -4.88 -5.61 -3.63
N VAL A 254 -4.51 -6.70 -2.96
CA VAL A 254 -3.56 -6.70 -1.84
C VAL A 254 -2.17 -6.24 -2.29
N VAL A 255 -1.69 -6.74 -3.42
CA VAL A 255 -0.38 -6.37 -3.99
C VAL A 255 -0.35 -4.88 -4.33
N LEU A 256 -1.38 -4.37 -5.03
CA LEU A 256 -1.46 -2.96 -5.41
C LEU A 256 -1.45 -2.05 -4.18
N ALA A 257 -2.29 -2.35 -3.18
CA ALA A 257 -2.36 -1.57 -1.96
C ALA A 257 -1.04 -1.61 -1.16
N THR A 258 -0.38 -2.76 -1.11
CA THR A 258 0.89 -2.93 -0.41
C THR A 258 2.02 -2.14 -1.08
N LEU A 259 2.14 -2.24 -2.41
CA LEU A 259 3.15 -1.53 -3.18
C LEU A 259 2.93 0.00 -3.22
N ALA A 260 1.69 0.46 -3.07
CA ALA A 260 1.39 1.89 -2.98
C ALA A 260 1.84 2.54 -1.65
N ARG A 261 2.10 1.76 -0.57
CA ARG A 261 2.51 2.31 0.74
C ARG A 261 3.84 3.07 0.71
N PRO A 262 4.94 2.54 0.14
CA PRO A 262 6.19 3.30 0.02
C PRO A 262 6.01 4.59 -0.77
N LEU A 263 5.19 4.56 -1.82
CA LEU A 263 4.88 5.75 -2.61
C LEU A 263 4.16 6.80 -1.76
N GLY A 264 3.17 6.40 -0.95
CA GLY A 264 2.47 7.27 -0.02
C GLY A 264 3.40 7.89 1.02
N GLY A 265 4.30 7.09 1.60
CA GLY A 265 5.31 7.56 2.54
C GLY A 265 6.29 8.56 1.91
N TRP A 266 6.82 8.24 0.74
CA TRP A 266 7.74 9.11 0.01
C TRP A 266 7.09 10.43 -0.45
N LEU A 267 5.86 10.39 -0.95
CA LEU A 267 5.10 11.58 -1.27
C LEU A 267 4.86 12.45 -0.03
N SER A 268 4.58 11.81 1.10
CA SER A 268 4.37 12.50 2.37
C SER A 268 5.63 13.19 2.89
N ASP A 269 6.82 12.65 2.63
CA ASP A 269 8.09 13.31 2.92
C ASP A 269 8.29 14.59 2.10
N LYS A 270 7.77 14.62 0.86
CA LYS A 270 7.92 15.76 -0.05
C LYS A 270 6.87 16.84 0.11
N ILE A 271 5.62 16.45 0.34
CA ILE A 271 4.46 17.34 0.25
C ILE A 271 3.79 17.52 1.62
N GLY A 272 4.05 16.59 2.54
CA GLY A 272 3.41 16.50 3.86
C GLY A 272 2.28 15.47 3.89
N GLY A 273 2.21 14.67 4.98
CA GLY A 273 1.26 13.56 5.11
C GLY A 273 -0.20 14.01 5.04
N ALA A 274 -0.55 15.09 5.71
CA ALA A 274 -1.91 15.63 5.68
C ALA A 274 -2.35 16.10 4.29
N ARG A 275 -1.42 16.69 3.51
CA ARG A 275 -1.68 17.11 2.12
C ARG A 275 -1.92 15.91 1.19
N ILE A 276 -1.26 14.77 1.46
CA ILE A 276 -1.47 13.52 0.72
C ILE A 276 -2.80 12.87 1.11
N LEU A 277 -3.16 12.88 2.39
CA LEU A 277 -4.43 12.31 2.86
C LEU A 277 -5.66 13.05 2.29
N GLN A 278 -5.53 14.33 1.93
CA GLN A 278 -6.63 15.09 1.37
C GLN A 278 -7.17 14.50 0.05
N PRO A 279 -6.37 14.31 -1.02
CA PRO A 279 -6.82 13.65 -2.23
C PRO A 279 -7.10 12.15 -2.03
N VAL A 280 -6.47 11.49 -1.07
CA VAL A 280 -6.74 10.08 -0.75
C VAL A 280 -8.19 9.92 -0.28
N PHE A 281 -8.60 10.64 0.76
CA PHE A 281 -9.96 10.54 1.27
C PHE A 281 -11.01 11.03 0.25
N LEU A 282 -10.72 12.11 -0.48
CA LEU A 282 -11.62 12.59 -1.52
C LEU A 282 -11.78 11.55 -2.65
N GLY A 283 -10.69 10.92 -3.07
CA GLY A 283 -10.70 9.94 -4.15
C GLY A 283 -11.33 8.60 -3.79
N ILE A 284 -11.29 8.19 -2.52
CA ILE A 284 -11.97 6.97 -2.06
C ILE A 284 -13.50 7.08 -2.25
N ILE A 285 -14.08 8.28 -2.13
CA ILE A 285 -15.52 8.48 -2.24
C ILE A 285 -16.08 7.96 -3.58
N PRO A 286 -15.66 8.47 -4.75
CA PRO A 286 -16.18 7.98 -6.02
C PRO A 286 -15.84 6.51 -6.28
N PHE A 287 -14.68 6.01 -5.86
CA PHE A 287 -14.34 4.61 -6.04
C PHE A 287 -15.18 3.68 -5.16
N ALA A 288 -15.50 4.07 -3.92
CA ALA A 288 -16.42 3.33 -3.08
C ALA A 288 -17.85 3.31 -3.66
N LEU A 289 -18.32 4.43 -4.21
CA LEU A 289 -19.61 4.49 -4.88
C LEU A 289 -19.65 3.64 -6.16
N LEU A 290 -18.55 3.57 -6.94
CA LEU A 290 -18.46 2.67 -8.08
C LEU A 290 -18.58 1.19 -7.68
N MET A 291 -18.08 0.80 -6.50
CA MET A 291 -18.24 -0.56 -5.99
C MET A 291 -19.69 -0.89 -5.60
N SER A 292 -20.53 0.10 -5.40
CA SER A 292 -21.97 -0.11 -5.16
C SER A 292 -22.73 -0.57 -6.41
N TRP A 293 -22.12 -0.45 -7.60
CA TRP A 293 -22.75 -0.85 -8.84
C TRP A 293 -22.59 -2.36 -9.07
N PRO A 294 -23.68 -3.09 -9.37
CA PRO A 294 -23.65 -4.55 -9.49
C PRO A 294 -23.10 -5.03 -10.86
N ALA A 295 -22.09 -4.36 -11.40
CA ALA A 295 -21.41 -4.74 -12.63
C ALA A 295 -19.92 -4.90 -12.38
N MET A 296 -19.30 -5.91 -13.01
CA MET A 296 -17.91 -6.29 -12.76
C MET A 296 -16.92 -5.15 -13.05
N LEU A 297 -17.11 -4.40 -14.14
CA LEU A 297 -16.19 -3.35 -14.54
C LEU A 297 -16.15 -2.17 -13.56
N PRO A 298 -17.29 -1.50 -13.23
CA PRO A 298 -17.31 -0.45 -12.22
C PRO A 298 -16.78 -0.93 -10.87
N PHE A 299 -17.17 -2.14 -10.45
CA PHE A 299 -16.70 -2.75 -9.22
C PHE A 299 -15.17 -2.92 -9.21
N THR A 300 -14.59 -3.46 -10.28
CA THR A 300 -13.14 -3.66 -10.40
C THR A 300 -12.38 -2.33 -10.37
N VAL A 301 -12.85 -1.33 -11.12
CA VAL A 301 -12.26 0.02 -11.12
C VAL A 301 -12.33 0.64 -9.73
N GLY A 302 -13.50 0.54 -9.08
CA GLY A 302 -13.68 1.02 -7.71
C GLY A 302 -12.76 0.32 -6.71
N ALA A 303 -12.68 -1.00 -6.76
CA ALA A 303 -11.85 -1.81 -5.87
C ALA A 303 -10.35 -1.49 -6.02
N LEU A 304 -9.85 -1.43 -7.24
CA LEU A 304 -8.44 -1.13 -7.50
C LEU A 304 -8.09 0.34 -7.20
N GLY A 305 -9.00 1.27 -7.48
CA GLY A 305 -8.87 2.67 -7.07
C GLY A 305 -8.80 2.80 -5.55
N CYS A 306 -9.69 2.13 -4.82
CA CYS A 306 -9.63 2.05 -3.36
C CYS A 306 -8.33 1.41 -2.89
N ALA A 307 -7.88 0.28 -3.48
CA ALA A 307 -6.63 -0.37 -3.13
C ALA A 307 -5.43 0.58 -3.17
N PHE A 308 -5.30 1.30 -4.29
CA PHE A 308 -4.21 2.25 -4.50
C PHE A 308 -4.24 3.40 -3.48
N LEU A 309 -5.41 4.01 -3.29
CA LEU A 309 -5.57 5.13 -2.37
C LEU A 309 -5.43 4.72 -0.91
N LEU A 310 -5.96 3.56 -0.51
CA LEU A 310 -5.77 3.01 0.83
C LEU A 310 -4.30 2.74 1.11
N GLY A 311 -3.58 2.20 0.12
CA GLY A 311 -2.13 1.99 0.21
C GLY A 311 -1.36 3.30 0.41
N ILE A 312 -1.61 4.31 -0.40
CA ILE A 312 -1.01 5.65 -0.23
C ILE A 312 -1.36 6.23 1.14
N GLY A 313 -2.63 6.15 1.55
CA GLY A 313 -3.09 6.64 2.84
C GLY A 313 -2.38 5.97 4.02
N ASN A 314 -2.15 4.67 3.94
CA ASN A 314 -1.38 3.92 4.95
C ASN A 314 0.04 4.49 5.14
N GLY A 315 0.74 4.78 4.04
CA GLY A 315 2.06 5.41 4.11
C GLY A 315 2.02 6.81 4.68
N ALA A 316 0.99 7.59 4.34
CA ALA A 316 0.84 8.97 4.77
C ALA A 316 0.50 9.11 6.27
N VAL A 317 -0.36 8.25 6.82
CA VAL A 317 -0.70 8.27 8.25
C VAL A 317 0.54 8.02 9.10
N PHE A 318 1.37 7.02 8.74
CA PHE A 318 2.58 6.72 9.51
C PHE A 318 3.71 7.73 9.35
N LYS A 319 3.63 8.66 8.41
CA LYS A 319 4.47 9.86 8.41
C LYS A 319 4.04 10.85 9.50
N LEU A 320 2.73 10.99 9.73
CA LEU A 320 2.19 11.94 10.71
C LEU A 320 2.47 11.52 12.16
N VAL A 321 2.46 10.21 12.45
CA VAL A 321 2.68 9.72 13.81
C VAL A 321 4.01 10.21 14.40
N PRO A 322 5.19 9.91 13.85
CA PRO A 322 6.45 10.39 14.41
C PRO A 322 6.67 11.90 14.25
N GLN A 323 5.96 12.55 13.32
CA GLN A 323 6.02 13.99 13.14
C GLN A 323 5.38 14.74 14.31
N TYR A 324 4.24 14.25 14.82
CA TYR A 324 3.51 14.88 15.92
C TYR A 324 3.83 14.30 17.29
N PHE A 325 4.29 13.05 17.35
CA PHE A 325 4.60 12.32 18.58
C PHE A 325 6.02 11.73 18.56
N PRO A 326 7.07 12.57 18.45
CA PRO A 326 8.44 12.07 18.25
C PRO A 326 8.99 11.30 19.47
N GLN A 327 8.43 11.51 20.66
CA GLN A 327 8.86 10.84 21.89
C GLN A 327 8.15 9.50 22.11
N GLU A 328 6.86 9.42 21.79
CA GLU A 328 5.97 8.29 22.02
C GLU A 328 5.51 7.62 20.71
N VAL A 329 6.40 7.51 19.72
CA VAL A 329 6.07 6.97 18.39
C VAL A 329 5.48 5.56 18.49
N GLY A 330 6.07 4.67 19.26
CA GLY A 330 5.59 3.30 19.45
C GLY A 330 4.23 3.25 20.14
N THR A 331 4.05 4.06 21.18
CA THR A 331 2.82 4.17 21.96
C THR A 331 1.65 4.62 21.07
N VAL A 332 1.82 5.73 20.36
CA VAL A 332 0.76 6.26 19.47
C VAL A 332 0.53 5.32 18.26
N THR A 333 1.60 4.74 17.70
CA THR A 333 1.48 3.71 16.65
C THR A 333 0.71 2.50 17.16
N GLY A 334 0.87 2.15 18.44
CA GLY A 334 0.09 1.09 19.08
C GLY A 334 -1.41 1.35 19.02
N LEU A 335 -1.86 2.53 19.44
CA LEU A 335 -3.26 2.95 19.37
C LEU A 335 -3.77 3.04 17.94
N VAL A 336 -3.05 3.76 17.07
CA VAL A 336 -3.38 3.93 15.66
C VAL A 336 -3.47 2.57 14.96
N GLY A 337 -2.51 1.68 15.23
CA GLY A 337 -2.50 0.33 14.68
C GLY A 337 -3.62 -0.56 15.22
N ALA A 338 -3.98 -0.43 16.49
CA ALA A 338 -5.12 -1.15 17.08
C ALA A 338 -6.43 -0.75 16.40
N MET A 339 -6.67 0.54 16.24
CA MET A 339 -7.85 1.06 15.53
C MET A 339 -7.89 0.63 14.07
N GLY A 340 -6.73 0.58 13.39
CA GLY A 340 -6.65 -0.01 12.03
C GLY A 340 -7.02 -1.49 12.00
N GLY A 341 -6.60 -2.28 12.98
CA GLY A 341 -7.03 -3.68 13.12
C GLY A 341 -8.54 -3.82 13.30
N LEU A 342 -9.13 -3.02 14.19
CA LEU A 342 -10.59 -2.97 14.39
C LEU A 342 -11.32 -2.54 13.12
N GLY A 343 -10.76 -1.59 12.35
CA GLY A 343 -11.29 -1.18 11.05
C GLY A 343 -11.30 -2.30 10.01
N GLY A 344 -10.45 -3.32 10.16
CA GLY A 344 -10.48 -4.54 9.34
C GLY A 344 -11.54 -5.55 9.77
N PHE A 345 -11.95 -5.50 11.03
CA PHE A 345 -12.89 -6.46 11.62
C PHE A 345 -14.36 -6.08 11.40
N PHE A 346 -14.74 -4.82 11.64
CA PHE A 346 -16.14 -4.39 11.57
C PHE A 346 -16.76 -4.35 10.18
N PRO A 347 -16.11 -3.83 9.12
CA PRO A 347 -16.74 -3.71 7.80
C PRO A 347 -17.20 -5.03 7.19
N PRO A 348 -16.45 -6.15 7.25
CA PRO A 348 -16.94 -7.45 6.80
C PRO A 348 -18.21 -7.89 7.50
N LEU A 349 -18.34 -7.65 8.81
CA LEU A 349 -19.55 -7.98 9.57
C LEU A 349 -20.74 -7.15 9.10
N LEU A 350 -20.54 -5.84 8.85
CA LEU A 350 -21.58 -4.97 8.34
C LEU A 350 -22.03 -5.37 6.92
N LEU A 351 -21.09 -5.71 6.05
CA LEU A 351 -21.40 -6.18 4.70
C LEU A 351 -22.18 -7.50 4.73
N GLY A 352 -21.80 -8.44 5.60
CA GLY A 352 -22.54 -9.66 5.84
C GLY A 352 -23.96 -9.39 6.34
N PHE A 353 -24.11 -8.52 7.33
CA PHE A 353 -25.40 -8.11 7.86
C PHE A 353 -26.32 -7.49 6.79
N PHE A 354 -25.82 -6.55 6.00
CA PHE A 354 -26.59 -5.93 4.93
C PHE A 354 -27.00 -6.94 3.86
N ARG A 355 -26.12 -7.86 3.54
CA ARG A 355 -26.42 -8.92 2.59
C ARG A 355 -27.52 -9.85 3.10
N ASP A 356 -27.45 -10.28 4.34
CA ASP A 356 -28.39 -11.25 4.91
C ASP A 356 -29.78 -10.64 5.15
N HIS A 357 -29.85 -9.34 5.51
CA HIS A 357 -31.11 -8.68 5.85
C HIS A 357 -31.68 -7.80 4.73
N LEU A 358 -30.81 -7.16 3.94
CA LEU A 358 -31.21 -6.23 2.87
C LEU A 358 -31.02 -6.82 1.47
N HIS A 359 -30.46 -8.03 1.37
CA HIS A 359 -30.11 -8.70 0.10
C HIS A 359 -29.24 -7.84 -0.82
N THR A 360 -28.45 -6.92 -0.24
CA THR A 360 -27.59 -6.01 -0.99
C THR A 360 -26.37 -5.62 -0.17
N VAL A 361 -25.28 -5.22 -0.84
CA VAL A 361 -24.02 -4.78 -0.19
C VAL A 361 -23.74 -3.29 -0.38
N TRP A 362 -24.53 -2.58 -1.22
CA TRP A 362 -24.28 -1.17 -1.52
C TRP A 362 -24.25 -0.25 -0.28
N PRO A 363 -25.04 -0.47 0.81
CA PRO A 363 -24.98 0.40 1.98
C PRO A 363 -23.63 0.35 2.68
N GLY A 364 -22.91 -0.76 2.61
CA GLY A 364 -21.56 -0.87 3.16
C GLY A 364 -20.55 0.01 2.42
N PHE A 365 -20.65 0.07 1.09
CA PHE A 365 -19.81 0.97 0.29
C PHE A 365 -20.21 2.43 0.42
N ALA A 366 -21.50 2.72 0.59
CA ALA A 366 -21.98 4.07 0.89
C ALA A 366 -21.46 4.56 2.27
N LEU A 367 -21.42 3.68 3.28
CA LEU A 367 -20.80 3.98 4.57
C LEU A 367 -19.30 4.24 4.46
N LEU A 368 -18.58 3.48 3.62
CA LEU A 368 -17.17 3.73 3.34
C LEU A 368 -16.97 5.11 2.71
N ALA A 369 -17.80 5.47 1.73
CA ALA A 369 -17.77 6.79 1.09
C ALA A 369 -18.09 7.91 2.09
N LEU A 370 -19.11 7.73 2.94
CA LEU A 370 -19.48 8.69 3.99
C LEU A 370 -18.36 8.86 5.01
N LEU A 371 -17.79 7.76 5.51
CA LEU A 371 -16.66 7.83 6.45
C LEU A 371 -15.48 8.55 5.81
N SER A 372 -15.18 8.27 4.53
CA SER A 372 -14.10 8.95 3.81
C SER A 372 -14.36 10.45 3.67
N ALA A 373 -15.59 10.87 3.40
CA ALA A 373 -15.99 12.29 3.34
C ALA A 373 -15.83 12.98 4.70
N VAL A 374 -16.22 12.33 5.79
CA VAL A 374 -16.01 12.83 7.16
C VAL A 374 -14.53 13.01 7.44
N LEU A 375 -13.70 12.01 7.11
CA LEU A 375 -12.25 12.07 7.35
C LEU A 375 -11.56 13.09 6.43
N TRP A 376 -12.02 13.26 5.20
CA TRP A 376 -11.57 14.33 4.31
C TRP A 376 -11.77 15.71 4.95
N ARG A 377 -12.97 15.96 5.49
CA ARG A 377 -13.29 17.23 6.18
C ARG A 377 -12.50 17.37 7.50
N THR A 378 -12.37 16.30 8.26
CA THR A 378 -11.59 16.29 9.50
C THR A 378 -10.12 16.59 9.24
N ASN A 379 -9.53 16.00 8.19
CA ASN A 379 -8.15 16.27 7.80
C ASN A 379 -7.95 17.74 7.42
N ALA A 380 -8.89 18.31 6.65
CA ALA A 380 -8.85 19.73 6.29
C ALA A 380 -8.90 20.60 7.55
N ALA A 381 -9.84 20.37 8.46
CA ALA A 381 -10.05 21.16 9.66
C ALA A 381 -8.88 21.08 10.66
N VAL A 382 -8.32 19.87 10.87
CA VAL A 382 -7.27 19.66 11.88
C VAL A 382 -5.89 20.07 11.39
N PHE A 383 -5.55 19.74 10.15
CA PHE A 383 -4.17 19.88 9.66
C PHE A 383 -3.99 21.01 8.65
N LEU A 384 -4.94 21.21 7.72
CA LEU A 384 -4.73 22.15 6.61
C LEU A 384 -5.09 23.57 6.98
N THR A 385 -6.13 23.78 7.77
CA THR A 385 -6.53 25.14 8.20
C THR A 385 -5.46 25.82 9.05
N ARG A 386 -4.73 25.06 9.88
CA ARG A 386 -3.61 25.60 10.66
C ARG A 386 -2.37 25.93 9.81
N GLN A 387 -2.14 25.20 8.72
CA GLN A 387 -1.03 25.49 7.80
C GLN A 387 -1.33 26.62 6.84
N GLN A 388 -2.58 26.78 6.41
CA GLN A 388 -2.99 27.88 5.52
C GLN A 388 -2.86 29.25 6.17
N THR A 389 -3.07 29.37 7.49
CA THR A 389 -2.84 30.66 8.20
C THR A 389 -1.37 31.06 8.22
N ALA A 390 -0.42 30.14 8.09
CA ALA A 390 1.00 30.45 7.99
C ALA A 390 1.49 30.69 6.54
N GLU A 391 0.79 30.12 5.54
CA GLU A 391 1.15 30.22 4.12
C GLU A 391 0.37 31.30 3.33
N LEU A 392 -0.70 31.87 3.87
CA LEU A 392 -1.48 32.95 3.22
C LEU A 392 -0.71 34.28 3.08
N THR A 393 0.49 34.37 3.63
CA THR A 393 1.43 35.47 3.39
C THR A 393 2.22 35.33 2.08
N LEU A 394 2.06 34.26 1.32
CA LEU A 394 2.72 34.05 0.04
C LEU A 394 1.70 33.99 -1.12
N LEU A 395 1.21 35.17 -1.50
CA LEU A 395 0.35 35.42 -2.69
C LEU A 395 0.95 34.96 -4.05
N ALA A 396 2.15 34.40 -4.04
CA ALA A 396 2.82 33.85 -5.23
C ALA A 396 2.33 32.42 -5.62
N SER A 397 1.38 31.82 -4.86
CA SER A 397 0.92 30.45 -5.14
C SER A 397 -0.32 30.35 -6.04
N LEU A 398 -1.07 31.43 -6.25
CA LEU A 398 -2.34 31.38 -6.99
C LEU A 398 -2.19 31.07 -8.48
N THR A 399 -1.15 31.58 -9.13
CA THR A 399 -0.84 31.23 -10.54
C THR A 399 -0.40 29.77 -10.68
N ARG A 400 0.38 29.25 -9.75
CA ARG A 400 0.82 27.84 -9.76
C ARG A 400 -0.33 26.84 -9.56
N THR A 401 -1.38 27.23 -8.85
CA THR A 401 -2.53 26.34 -8.59
C THR A 401 -3.39 26.21 -9.85
N ALA A 402 -3.67 27.29 -10.56
CA ALA A 402 -4.43 27.26 -11.82
C ALA A 402 -3.72 26.43 -12.89
N ASP A 403 -2.40 26.55 -13.03
CA ASP A 403 -1.60 25.78 -13.99
C ASP A 403 -1.59 24.27 -13.64
N ARG A 404 -1.53 23.92 -12.35
CA ARG A 404 -1.62 22.53 -11.89
C ARG A 404 -3.01 21.93 -12.13
N ILE A 405 -4.07 22.70 -11.92
CA ILE A 405 -5.44 22.26 -12.19
C ILE A 405 -5.62 22.02 -13.70
N ARG A 406 -5.16 22.95 -14.56
CA ARG A 406 -5.18 22.77 -16.02
C ARG A 406 -4.40 21.53 -16.45
N ALA A 407 -3.22 21.29 -15.88
CA ALA A 407 -2.43 20.10 -16.16
C ALA A 407 -3.14 18.82 -15.71
N GLY A 408 -3.77 18.84 -14.54
CA GLY A 408 -4.57 17.72 -14.04
C GLY A 408 -5.78 17.41 -14.92
N VAL A 409 -6.54 18.43 -15.31
CA VAL A 409 -7.68 18.28 -16.24
C VAL A 409 -7.21 17.72 -17.58
N THR A 410 -6.14 18.25 -18.16
CA THR A 410 -5.59 17.76 -19.42
C THR A 410 -5.15 16.30 -19.32
N ALA A 411 -4.44 15.93 -18.25
CA ALA A 411 -4.00 14.56 -18.02
C ALA A 411 -5.20 13.61 -17.84
N THR A 412 -6.21 14.01 -17.09
CA THR A 412 -7.41 13.21 -16.85
C THR A 412 -8.23 13.00 -18.14
N LEU A 413 -8.40 14.03 -18.95
CA LEU A 413 -9.09 13.92 -20.23
C LEU A 413 -8.34 12.98 -21.19
N PHE A 414 -7.02 13.13 -21.30
CA PHE A 414 -6.21 12.30 -22.17
C PHE A 414 -6.20 10.83 -21.72
N THR A 415 -6.08 10.62 -20.42
CA THR A 415 -6.14 9.27 -19.83
C THR A 415 -7.54 8.66 -19.95
N GLY A 416 -8.59 9.47 -19.82
CA GLY A 416 -9.97 9.04 -20.06
C GLY A 416 -10.21 8.56 -21.49
N LEU A 417 -9.64 9.26 -22.48
CA LEU A 417 -9.65 8.81 -23.88
C LEU A 417 -8.92 7.48 -24.08
N LEU A 418 -7.77 7.29 -23.41
CA LEU A 418 -7.05 6.02 -23.46
C LEU A 418 -7.89 4.88 -22.83
N VAL A 419 -8.51 5.12 -21.69
CA VAL A 419 -9.39 4.13 -21.04
C VAL A 419 -10.57 3.80 -21.95
N ALA A 420 -11.20 4.79 -22.55
CA ALA A 420 -12.29 4.58 -23.52
C ALA A 420 -11.82 3.75 -24.71
N ALA A 421 -10.62 4.03 -25.25
CA ALA A 421 -10.05 3.28 -26.35
C ALA A 421 -9.77 1.81 -25.96
N ILE A 422 -9.28 1.57 -24.73
CA ILE A 422 -9.06 0.21 -24.20
C ILE A 422 -10.40 -0.53 -24.09
N VAL A 423 -11.42 0.10 -23.54
CA VAL A 423 -12.76 -0.52 -23.36
C VAL A 423 -13.40 -0.85 -24.71
N VAL A 424 -13.37 0.10 -25.66
CA VAL A 424 -13.92 -0.11 -27.01
C VAL A 424 -13.12 -1.17 -27.76
N GLY A 425 -11.79 -1.09 -27.75
CA GLY A 425 -10.91 -2.03 -28.44
C GLY A 425 -10.99 -3.46 -27.91
N SER A 426 -11.24 -3.64 -26.61
CA SER A 426 -11.42 -4.94 -25.98
C SER A 426 -12.86 -5.48 -26.02
N ARG A 427 -13.75 -4.86 -26.80
CA ARG A 427 -15.19 -5.19 -26.87
C ARG A 427 -15.83 -5.26 -25.48
N ASN A 428 -15.73 -4.17 -24.73
CA ASN A 428 -16.18 -4.07 -23.32
C ASN A 428 -15.51 -5.08 -22.40
N LEU A 429 -14.20 -5.29 -22.58
CA LEU A 429 -13.35 -6.21 -21.82
C LEU A 429 -13.69 -7.69 -22.01
N GLN A 430 -14.50 -8.07 -23.00
CA GLN A 430 -14.79 -9.48 -23.28
C GLN A 430 -13.55 -10.24 -23.80
N ASN A 431 -12.68 -9.55 -24.54
CA ASN A 431 -11.44 -10.08 -25.09
C ASN A 431 -10.21 -9.65 -24.27
N PHE A 432 -10.40 -9.29 -23.00
CA PHE A 432 -9.32 -8.79 -22.15
C PHE A 432 -8.65 -9.95 -21.42
N ASP A 433 -7.35 -10.18 -21.71
CA ASP A 433 -6.55 -11.18 -21.02
C ASP A 433 -6.28 -10.73 -19.56
N PRO A 434 -6.63 -11.53 -18.56
CA PRO A 434 -6.33 -11.24 -17.15
C PRO A 434 -4.86 -10.94 -16.86
N ALA A 435 -3.93 -11.53 -17.62
CA ALA A 435 -2.50 -11.25 -17.50
C ALA A 435 -2.13 -9.79 -17.83
N LEU A 436 -2.94 -9.10 -18.63
CA LEU A 436 -2.73 -7.71 -19.02
C LEU A 436 -3.28 -6.68 -18.02
N VAL A 437 -3.99 -7.10 -16.98
CA VAL A 437 -4.60 -6.19 -15.99
C VAL A 437 -3.56 -5.26 -15.37
N ILE A 438 -2.48 -5.81 -14.83
CA ILE A 438 -1.41 -5.02 -14.19
C ILE A 438 -0.76 -4.06 -15.20
N TYR A 439 -0.53 -4.55 -16.42
CA TYR A 439 0.07 -3.77 -17.50
C TYR A 439 -0.81 -2.59 -17.91
N THR A 440 -2.12 -2.81 -18.00
CA THR A 440 -3.11 -1.78 -18.33
C THR A 440 -3.15 -0.69 -17.26
N PHE A 441 -3.16 -1.06 -15.98
CA PHE A 441 -3.11 -0.07 -14.89
C PHE A 441 -1.79 0.70 -14.89
N ALA A 442 -0.67 0.05 -15.08
CA ALA A 442 0.63 0.70 -15.19
C ALA A 442 0.64 1.71 -16.37
N THR A 443 0.05 1.33 -17.51
CA THR A 443 -0.05 2.19 -18.69
C THR A 443 -0.95 3.39 -18.45
N ILE A 444 -2.12 3.20 -17.83
CA ILE A 444 -3.05 4.28 -17.47
C ILE A 444 -2.38 5.26 -16.51
N PHE A 445 -1.74 4.75 -15.45
CA PHE A 445 -1.04 5.57 -14.45
C PHE A 445 0.14 6.32 -15.07
N ALA A 446 0.96 5.63 -15.87
CA ALA A 446 2.11 6.22 -16.54
C ALA A 446 1.65 7.32 -17.53
N THR A 447 0.59 7.09 -18.28
CA THR A 447 0.04 8.06 -19.23
C THR A 447 -0.42 9.32 -18.51
N TRP A 448 -1.17 9.17 -17.41
CA TRP A 448 -1.60 10.33 -16.62
C TRP A 448 -0.41 11.11 -16.08
N GLY A 449 0.56 10.41 -15.49
CA GLY A 449 1.78 11.03 -14.95
C GLY A 449 2.60 11.76 -16.01
N VAL A 450 2.81 11.14 -17.16
CA VAL A 450 3.58 11.73 -18.27
C VAL A 450 2.86 12.98 -18.83
N VAL A 451 1.55 12.89 -19.11
CA VAL A 451 0.78 14.03 -19.63
C VAL A 451 0.75 15.18 -18.62
N TYR A 452 0.52 14.88 -17.33
CA TYR A 452 0.53 15.87 -16.27
C TYR A 452 1.88 16.59 -16.17
N HIS A 453 2.97 15.83 -16.06
CA HIS A 453 4.30 16.41 -15.95
C HIS A 453 4.72 17.17 -17.20
N TYR A 454 4.40 16.67 -18.37
CA TYR A 454 4.67 17.33 -19.62
C TYR A 454 3.93 18.67 -19.71
N ARG A 455 2.64 18.70 -19.32
CA ARG A 455 1.85 19.94 -19.30
C ARG A 455 2.41 20.96 -18.31
N VAL A 456 2.71 20.55 -17.07
CA VAL A 456 3.34 21.41 -16.06
C VAL A 456 4.70 21.94 -16.56
N TRP A 457 5.42 21.15 -17.33
CA TRP A 457 6.73 21.53 -17.86
C TRP A 457 6.61 22.53 -19.01
N LEU A 458 5.60 22.38 -19.87
CA LEU A 458 5.30 23.33 -20.95
C LEU A 458 4.91 24.72 -20.43
N ASP A 459 4.26 24.79 -19.28
CA ASP A 459 3.83 26.08 -18.69
C ASP A 459 4.98 26.82 -17.98
N LYS A 460 6.14 26.17 -17.75
CA LYS A 460 7.33 26.83 -17.17
C LYS A 460 8.01 27.77 -18.18
N PRO A 461 8.43 29.00 -17.76
CA PRO A 461 8.96 30.00 -18.65
C PRO A 461 10.03 29.54 -19.66
N PRO A 462 11.08 28.77 -19.27
CA PRO A 462 12.08 28.37 -20.27
C PRO A 462 11.49 27.46 -21.35
N THR A 463 10.68 26.46 -20.97
CA THR A 463 10.12 25.47 -21.90
C THR A 463 9.03 26.09 -22.78
N ARG A 464 8.21 26.96 -22.21
CA ARG A 464 7.18 27.71 -22.93
C ARG A 464 7.78 28.55 -24.05
N VAL A 465 8.84 29.30 -23.76
CA VAL A 465 9.54 30.13 -24.77
C VAL A 465 10.09 29.26 -25.90
N TYR A 466 10.72 28.12 -25.59
CA TYR A 466 11.21 27.18 -26.61
C TYR A 466 10.09 26.57 -27.44
N TRP A 467 8.97 26.22 -26.83
CA TRP A 467 7.80 25.68 -27.52
C TRP A 467 7.18 26.71 -28.47
N GLU A 468 6.92 27.92 -27.99
CA GLU A 468 6.37 29.01 -28.79
C GLU A 468 7.26 29.35 -29.97
N ARG A 469 8.58 29.43 -29.74
CA ARG A 469 9.58 29.72 -30.78
C ARG A 469 9.72 28.56 -31.76
N GLY A 470 9.68 27.34 -31.30
CA GLY A 470 9.64 26.14 -32.16
C GLY A 470 8.44 26.11 -33.08
N TRP A 471 7.28 26.49 -32.57
CA TRP A 471 6.04 26.58 -33.34
C TRP A 471 6.06 27.73 -34.36
N GLN A 472 6.64 28.88 -34.00
CA GLN A 472 6.84 29.97 -34.92
C GLN A 472 7.78 29.58 -36.08
N LEU A 473 8.89 28.91 -35.77
CA LEU A 473 9.83 28.40 -36.76
C LEU A 473 9.20 27.34 -37.69
N PHE A 474 8.34 26.49 -37.16
CA PHE A 474 7.58 25.50 -37.95
C PHE A 474 6.67 26.19 -38.93
N ARG A 475 5.88 27.17 -38.47
CA ARG A 475 4.97 27.96 -39.35
C ARG A 475 5.75 28.76 -40.40
N ALA A 476 6.85 29.38 -40.03
CA ALA A 476 7.68 30.16 -40.97
C ALA A 476 8.34 29.28 -42.04
N ALA A 477 8.65 28.03 -41.74
CA ALA A 477 9.25 27.10 -42.72
C ALA A 477 8.22 26.48 -43.68
N GLY A 478 6.94 26.66 -43.42
CA GLY A 478 5.84 26.01 -44.15
C GLY A 478 5.68 24.53 -43.75
N VAL A 479 4.50 23.97 -44.01
CA VAL A 479 4.11 22.62 -43.52
C VAL A 479 5.11 21.55 -43.95
N VAL A 480 5.46 21.47 -45.22
CA VAL A 480 6.33 20.41 -45.76
C VAL A 480 7.75 20.47 -45.14
N ARG A 481 8.40 21.63 -45.27
CA ARG A 481 9.76 21.81 -44.74
C ARG A 481 9.79 21.75 -43.21
N GLY A 482 8.75 22.25 -42.55
CA GLY A 482 8.58 22.18 -41.10
C GLY A 482 8.47 20.73 -40.63
N THR A 483 7.66 19.91 -41.28
CA THR A 483 7.50 18.49 -40.98
C THR A 483 8.79 17.71 -41.19
N VAL A 484 9.50 17.93 -42.31
CA VAL A 484 10.80 17.27 -42.56
C VAL A 484 11.82 17.62 -41.46
N ARG A 485 11.88 18.88 -41.03
CA ARG A 485 12.74 19.30 -39.94
C ARG A 485 12.33 18.65 -38.62
N LEU A 486 11.04 18.59 -38.32
CA LEU A 486 10.50 17.96 -37.12
C LEU A 486 10.85 16.47 -37.08
N VAL A 487 10.60 15.73 -38.17
CA VAL A 487 10.93 14.30 -38.30
C VAL A 487 12.43 14.08 -38.13
N ARG A 488 13.28 14.87 -38.80
CA ARG A 488 14.73 14.78 -38.67
C ARG A 488 15.18 15.04 -37.22
N THR A 489 14.61 16.04 -36.55
CA THR A 489 14.93 16.36 -35.15
C THR A 489 14.48 15.25 -34.22
N ALA A 490 13.27 14.71 -34.44
CA ALA A 490 12.78 13.56 -33.70
C ALA A 490 13.66 12.32 -33.89
N ALA A 491 14.04 12.01 -35.11
CA ALA A 491 14.92 10.89 -35.42
C ALA A 491 16.30 11.01 -34.72
N THR A 492 16.89 12.21 -34.72
CA THR A 492 18.22 12.42 -34.15
C THR A 492 18.22 12.53 -32.63
N HIS A 493 17.19 13.14 -32.05
CA HIS A 493 17.16 13.44 -30.60
C HIS A 493 16.26 12.53 -29.80
N LEU A 494 15.17 12.03 -30.37
CA LEU A 494 14.25 11.11 -29.69
C LEU A 494 14.64 9.64 -29.95
N ALA A 495 14.77 9.23 -31.22
CA ALA A 495 15.09 7.86 -31.56
C ALA A 495 16.56 7.54 -31.35
N ALA A 496 17.46 8.26 -32.01
CA ALA A 496 18.90 7.98 -31.91
C ALA A 496 19.55 8.55 -30.64
N GLN A 497 18.90 9.46 -29.92
CA GLN A 497 19.35 10.05 -28.65
C GLN A 497 20.82 10.49 -28.65
N THR A 498 21.22 11.15 -29.74
CA THR A 498 22.63 11.49 -30.00
C THR A 498 23.27 12.35 -28.92
N PHE A 499 22.47 13.15 -28.20
CA PHE A 499 22.94 13.98 -27.09
C PHE A 499 23.40 13.12 -25.88
N ILE A 500 22.77 11.96 -25.64
CA ILE A 500 23.17 11.01 -24.58
C ILE A 500 24.45 10.31 -25.01
N ARG A 501 24.53 9.89 -26.27
CA ARG A 501 25.72 9.25 -26.85
C ARG A 501 26.98 10.10 -26.67
N ARG A 502 26.87 11.42 -26.87
CA ARG A 502 27.98 12.36 -26.68
C ARG A 502 28.47 12.46 -25.24
N ARG A 503 27.65 12.12 -24.25
CA ARG A 503 28.00 12.21 -22.82
C ARG A 503 28.52 10.88 -22.27
N SER A 504 27.94 9.73 -22.69
CA SER A 504 28.35 8.40 -22.23
C SER A 504 27.74 7.34 -23.15
N MET A 505 28.62 6.48 -23.69
CA MET A 505 28.23 5.36 -24.56
C MET A 505 27.39 4.33 -23.79
N LEU A 506 27.81 3.99 -22.56
CA LEU A 506 27.08 3.03 -21.72
C LEU A 506 25.66 3.51 -21.40
N ARG A 507 25.50 4.76 -20.98
CA ARG A 507 24.18 5.34 -20.72
C ARG A 507 23.33 5.38 -21.99
N TRP A 508 23.94 5.67 -23.13
CA TRP A 508 23.22 5.66 -24.41
C TRP A 508 22.67 4.29 -24.76
N TRP A 509 23.45 3.21 -24.59
CA TRP A 509 22.98 1.84 -24.80
C TRP A 509 21.82 1.48 -23.86
N MET A 510 21.95 1.82 -22.59
CA MET A 510 20.86 1.58 -21.62
C MET A 510 19.56 2.30 -22.03
N HIS A 511 19.67 3.56 -22.46
CA HIS A 511 18.49 4.33 -22.91
C HIS A 511 17.93 3.81 -24.23
N GLN A 512 18.77 3.35 -25.16
CA GLN A 512 18.31 2.76 -26.41
C GLN A 512 17.56 1.44 -26.16
N LEU A 513 18.09 0.57 -25.33
CA LEU A 513 17.42 -0.70 -24.97
C LEU A 513 16.07 -0.46 -24.31
N LEU A 514 16.02 0.50 -23.38
CA LEU A 514 14.77 0.86 -22.69
C LEU A 514 13.75 1.49 -23.67
N PHE A 515 14.19 2.41 -24.51
CA PHE A 515 13.34 3.11 -25.47
C PHE A 515 12.74 2.13 -26.51
N TRP A 516 13.59 1.33 -27.15
CA TRP A 516 13.12 0.37 -28.14
C TRP A 516 12.37 -0.80 -27.53
N GLY A 517 12.73 -1.22 -26.31
CA GLY A 517 11.97 -2.20 -25.54
C GLY A 517 10.54 -1.73 -25.24
N CYS A 518 10.37 -0.49 -24.84
CA CYS A 518 9.02 0.09 -24.63
C CYS A 518 8.24 0.20 -25.93
N ILE A 519 8.87 0.62 -27.03
CA ILE A 519 8.21 0.69 -28.35
C ILE A 519 7.78 -0.71 -28.80
N LEU A 520 8.65 -1.71 -28.67
CA LEU A 520 8.35 -3.09 -29.04
C LEU A 520 7.20 -3.65 -28.18
N ALA A 521 7.23 -3.39 -26.88
CA ALA A 521 6.14 -3.76 -25.99
C ALA A 521 4.79 -3.17 -26.42
N VAL A 522 4.77 -1.90 -26.80
CA VAL A 522 3.55 -1.25 -27.32
C VAL A 522 3.11 -1.89 -28.64
N LEU A 523 4.03 -2.10 -29.57
CA LEU A 523 3.75 -2.69 -30.88
C LEU A 523 3.24 -4.14 -30.81
N ILE A 524 3.59 -4.89 -29.75
CA ILE A 524 3.09 -6.25 -29.52
C ILE A 524 1.77 -6.20 -28.74
N THR A 525 1.71 -5.41 -27.67
CA THR A 525 0.56 -5.42 -26.75
C THR A 525 -0.70 -4.84 -27.37
N PHE A 526 -0.58 -3.74 -28.12
CA PHE A 526 -1.75 -3.13 -28.77
C PHE A 526 -2.44 -4.04 -29.78
N PRO A 527 -1.73 -4.67 -30.76
CA PRO A 527 -2.35 -5.62 -31.66
C PRO A 527 -2.95 -6.85 -30.97
N LEU A 528 -2.35 -7.32 -29.85
CA LEU A 528 -2.91 -8.38 -29.03
C LEU A 528 -4.24 -7.97 -28.37
N VAL A 529 -4.28 -6.78 -27.77
CA VAL A 529 -5.51 -6.24 -27.13
C VAL A 529 -6.63 -6.03 -28.14
N PHE A 530 -6.29 -5.59 -29.36
CA PHE A 530 -7.27 -5.43 -30.43
C PHE A 530 -7.61 -6.74 -31.17
N GLY A 531 -6.97 -7.85 -30.82
CA GLY A 531 -7.20 -9.14 -31.47
C GLY A 531 -6.67 -9.22 -32.90
N TRP A 532 -5.74 -8.32 -33.29
CA TRP A 532 -5.12 -8.32 -34.60
C TRP A 532 -4.05 -9.41 -34.75
N ILE A 533 -3.46 -9.80 -33.63
CA ILE A 533 -2.55 -10.94 -33.51
C ILE A 533 -3.00 -11.82 -32.35
N SER A 534 -2.80 -13.12 -32.47
CA SER A 534 -3.04 -14.09 -31.39
C SER A 534 -1.85 -15.03 -31.33
N PHE A 535 -1.43 -15.37 -30.11
CA PHE A 535 -0.44 -16.45 -29.91
C PHE A 535 -1.18 -17.78 -29.81
N GLN A 536 -0.84 -18.72 -30.68
CA GLN A 536 -1.28 -20.10 -30.54
C GLN A 536 -0.14 -20.90 -29.91
N THR A 537 -0.44 -21.56 -28.81
CA THR A 537 0.46 -22.59 -28.27
C THR A 537 0.41 -23.77 -29.25
N LEU A 538 1.53 -24.06 -29.89
CA LEU A 538 1.66 -25.30 -30.63
C LEU A 538 1.57 -26.47 -29.62
N PRO A 539 0.83 -27.54 -29.94
CA PRO A 539 0.66 -28.69 -29.07
C PRO A 539 1.97 -29.43 -28.81
#